data_85024fcd7be3971620302670842f5e27
#
_entry.id   85024fcd7be3971620302670842f5e27
#
_cell.length_a   1.000
_cell.length_b   1.000
_cell.length_c   1.000
_cell.angle_alpha   90.00
_cell.angle_beta   90.00
_cell.angle_gamma   90.00
#
_symmetry.space_group_name_H-M   'P 1'
#
loop_
_entity.id
_entity.type
_entity.pdbx_description
1 polymer ?
#
loop_
_entity_poly.entity_id
_entity_poly.type
_entity_poly.pdbx_seq_one_letter_code
_entity_poly.pdbx_strand_id
1 'polypeptide(L)'
;MDNPNRFALSAPKLGWLFWLPLPDRPMHLKPDTLAMTVMLAFMTALGPLATDLYLPSLPHIGAALGASPAKVQLTLSAYLIGFSIGQIVYGPVSDALGRKPILVAAFGLFILATLACAAATSVEMLIFARALQAFGAAGPIILARTIVRDLYHGPRAGREMSMMGTIMGITPIVAPILGGVLQVAFGWRSIFLAMAAGGIVLALIAWLRVPETNQYRNRDHLSLAAIFESYKIVLRNKAYRTYAALLSLSYAGLFAFISASSFVFQGVYGLDEIMFGITFGICSVSFVAGTMIGTRTVTRHGFDHTIGAGVNCLAVGGVGQWIGALIWPQALLAIVLPEMIFFIGIGMVLPQAMAAAMTPFPERAGAASSLVGFMQMIFASIAGAIVGLFVGGTALPLVTASALSGVLAFALFMMTRNLRAAQKH
;
A
#
# COMPACT_ATOMS: atom_id res chain seq x y z
N MET A 1 39.81 42.98 2.58
CA MET A 1 40.70 41.97 3.19
C MET A 1 40.01 41.46 4.43
N ASP A 2 39.14 40.46 4.27
CA ASP A 2 38.65 39.66 5.41
C ASP A 2 38.29 38.27 4.89
N ASN A 3 38.90 37.29 5.51
CA ASN A 3 38.95 35.89 5.08
C ASN A 3 37.75 35.13 5.71
N PRO A 4 36.81 34.52 4.94
CA PRO A 4 35.64 33.84 5.49
C PRO A 4 35.86 32.32 5.77
N ASN A 5 37.07 31.90 6.17
CA ASN A 5 37.37 30.50 6.50
C ASN A 5 37.72 30.30 7.99
N ARG A 6 36.73 30.44 8.88
CA ARG A 6 36.82 29.94 10.25
C ARG A 6 35.43 29.60 10.77
N PHE A 7 34.99 28.37 10.52
CA PHE A 7 34.11 27.55 11.39
C PHE A 7 33.89 26.18 10.74
N ALA A 8 34.96 25.39 10.72
CA ALA A 8 34.84 23.96 10.51
C ALA A 8 34.72 23.29 11.86
N LEU A 9 33.50 23.06 12.30
CA LEU A 9 33.21 22.15 13.41
C LEU A 9 33.29 20.71 12.93
N SER A 10 34.16 19.94 13.54
CA SER A 10 34.44 18.52 13.29
C SER A 10 33.19 17.65 13.48
N ALA A 11 32.68 17.09 12.39
CA ALA A 11 31.66 16.03 12.43
C ALA A 11 32.33 14.69 12.85
N PRO A 12 31.64 13.83 13.64
CA PRO A 12 32.18 12.56 14.07
C PRO A 12 32.37 11.59 12.91
N LYS A 13 33.53 10.90 12.93
CA LYS A 13 34.04 9.99 11.89
C LYS A 13 33.29 8.64 11.92
N LEU A 14 32.01 8.61 11.57
CA LEU A 14 31.26 7.35 11.27
C LEU A 14 31.02 7.15 9.77
N GLY A 15 31.66 7.95 8.91
CA GLY A 15 31.47 7.95 7.46
C GLY A 15 32.29 6.93 6.65
N TRP A 16 33.07 6.04 7.27
CA TRP A 16 34.05 5.24 6.54
C TRP A 16 33.49 3.96 5.89
N LEU A 17 32.33 3.47 6.28
CA LEU A 17 31.79 2.23 5.71
C LEU A 17 30.96 2.40 4.42
N PHE A 18 30.61 3.62 4.03
CA PHE A 18 29.74 3.87 2.87
C PHE A 18 30.41 4.63 1.72
N TRP A 19 31.69 4.95 1.81
CA TRP A 19 32.45 5.67 0.77
C TRP A 19 33.65 4.86 0.27
N LEU A 20 33.40 3.68 -0.32
CA LEU A 20 34.36 3.14 -1.27
C LEU A 20 34.15 3.87 -2.60
N PRO A 21 35.15 4.60 -3.13
CA PRO A 21 35.09 5.14 -4.46
C PRO A 21 35.15 3.94 -5.43
N LEU A 22 33.98 3.52 -5.92
CA LEU A 22 33.93 2.59 -7.04
C LEU A 22 34.40 3.36 -8.29
N PRO A 23 35.27 2.75 -9.12
CA PRO A 23 35.79 3.40 -10.31
C PRO A 23 34.66 3.87 -11.21
N ASP A 24 34.83 5.02 -11.85
CA ASP A 24 33.95 5.65 -12.83
C ASP A 24 33.59 4.67 -13.96
N ARG A 25 32.56 3.87 -13.75
CA ARG A 25 31.97 3.05 -14.81
C ARG A 25 30.65 3.65 -15.26
N PRO A 26 30.48 3.91 -16.56
CA PRO A 26 29.23 4.42 -17.12
C PRO A 26 28.17 3.29 -17.17
N MET A 27 27.76 2.78 -16.02
CA MET A 27 26.78 1.68 -15.91
C MET A 27 25.48 2.10 -15.23
N HIS A 28 25.22 3.40 -15.13
CA HIS A 28 23.91 3.86 -14.65
C HIS A 28 22.81 3.53 -15.66
N LEU A 29 21.68 3.06 -15.15
CA LEU A 29 20.48 2.95 -15.99
C LEU A 29 20.15 4.32 -16.54
N LYS A 30 20.17 4.45 -17.87
CA LYS A 30 19.75 5.70 -18.50
C LYS A 30 18.27 5.92 -18.22
N PRO A 31 17.85 7.13 -17.87
CA PRO A 31 16.44 7.43 -17.56
C PRO A 31 15.47 6.95 -18.63
N ASP A 32 15.91 6.90 -19.88
CA ASP A 32 15.07 6.60 -21.06
C ASP A 32 15.00 5.13 -21.44
N THR A 33 15.37 4.23 -20.54
CA THR A 33 15.40 2.79 -20.82
C THR A 33 14.21 2.05 -20.19
N LEU A 34 13.70 1.02 -20.89
CA LEU A 34 12.70 0.11 -20.37
C LEU A 34 13.15 -0.51 -19.04
N ALA A 35 14.46 -0.75 -18.87
CA ALA A 35 15.01 -1.30 -17.65
C ALA A 35 14.80 -0.40 -16.42
N MET A 36 14.91 0.94 -16.57
CA MET A 36 14.59 1.88 -15.51
C MET A 36 13.10 1.84 -15.15
N THR A 37 12.22 1.87 -16.16
CA THR A 37 10.77 1.77 -15.96
C THR A 37 10.37 0.49 -15.25
N VAL A 38 10.89 -0.66 -15.70
CA VAL A 38 10.61 -1.97 -15.10
C VAL A 38 11.09 -2.02 -13.66
N MET A 39 12.29 -1.51 -13.37
CA MET A 39 12.81 -1.43 -12.02
C MET A 39 11.92 -0.60 -11.10
N LEU A 40 11.56 0.63 -11.51
CA LEU A 40 10.70 1.52 -10.74
C LEU A 40 9.32 0.88 -10.48
N ALA A 41 8.80 0.15 -11.46
CA ALA A 41 7.55 -0.55 -11.35
C ALA A 41 7.62 -1.73 -10.35
N PHE A 42 8.69 -2.53 -10.37
CA PHE A 42 8.89 -3.58 -9.36
C PHE A 42 9.14 -3.03 -7.96
N MET A 43 9.81 -1.88 -7.83
CA MET A 43 9.94 -1.19 -6.55
C MET A 43 8.56 -0.84 -5.95
N THR A 44 7.60 -0.42 -6.78
CA THR A 44 6.24 -0.11 -6.32
C THR A 44 5.40 -1.34 -6.03
N ALA A 45 5.66 -2.45 -6.70
CA ALA A 45 4.96 -3.71 -6.47
C ALA A 45 5.38 -4.40 -5.16
N LEU A 46 6.54 -4.05 -4.58
CA LEU A 46 7.12 -4.75 -3.43
C LEU A 46 6.18 -4.79 -2.22
N GLY A 47 5.45 -3.70 -1.96
CA GLY A 47 4.48 -3.64 -0.85
C GLY A 47 3.29 -4.56 -1.04
N PRO A 48 2.52 -4.42 -2.13
CA PRO A 48 1.44 -5.36 -2.45
C PRO A 48 1.91 -6.82 -2.55
N LEU A 49 3.05 -7.09 -3.18
CA LEU A 49 3.61 -8.45 -3.22
C LEU A 49 3.83 -9.02 -1.81
N ALA A 50 4.35 -8.21 -0.89
CA ALA A 50 4.62 -8.66 0.47
C ALA A 50 3.35 -8.91 1.30
N THR A 51 2.21 -8.34 0.93
CA THR A 51 0.91 -8.65 1.53
C THR A 51 0.23 -9.82 0.83
N ASP A 52 0.14 -9.79 -0.48
CA ASP A 52 -0.77 -10.65 -1.23
C ASP A 52 -0.22 -12.07 -1.45
N LEU A 53 1.11 -12.22 -1.64
CA LEU A 53 1.79 -13.53 -1.66
C LEU A 53 1.59 -14.33 -0.37
N TYR A 54 1.46 -13.61 0.74
CA TYR A 54 1.39 -14.18 2.08
C TYR A 54 -0.01 -14.71 2.44
N LEU A 55 -1.07 -14.19 1.81
CA LEU A 55 -2.46 -14.45 2.17
C LEU A 55 -2.84 -15.94 2.16
N PRO A 56 -2.50 -16.74 1.13
CA PRO A 56 -2.88 -18.17 1.10
C PRO A 56 -2.33 -18.96 2.28
N SER A 57 -1.23 -18.50 2.87
CA SER A 57 -0.51 -19.21 3.95
C SER A 57 -1.00 -18.87 5.35
N LEU A 58 -1.90 -17.91 5.53
CA LEU A 58 -2.32 -17.46 6.87
C LEU A 58 -2.82 -18.58 7.77
N PRO A 59 -3.71 -19.51 7.33
CA PRO A 59 -4.15 -20.61 8.17
C PRO A 59 -3.00 -21.55 8.55
N HIS A 60 -2.09 -21.84 7.62
CA HIS A 60 -0.94 -22.71 7.85
C HIS A 60 0.06 -22.11 8.84
N ILE A 61 0.27 -20.79 8.79
CA ILE A 61 1.10 -20.05 9.75
C ILE A 61 0.50 -20.16 11.14
N GLY A 62 -0.82 -20.01 11.27
CA GLY A 62 -1.53 -20.19 12.53
C GLY A 62 -1.29 -21.57 13.11
N ALA A 63 -1.47 -22.62 12.30
CA ALA A 63 -1.21 -23.99 12.72
C ALA A 63 0.26 -24.23 13.08
N ALA A 64 1.21 -23.75 12.27
CA ALA A 64 2.64 -23.96 12.47
C ALA A 64 3.21 -23.23 13.70
N LEU A 65 2.66 -22.06 14.05
CA LEU A 65 3.11 -21.26 15.19
C LEU A 65 2.20 -21.40 16.43
N GLY A 66 1.18 -22.30 16.40
CA GLY A 66 0.23 -22.47 17.49
C GLY A 66 -0.56 -21.21 17.81
N ALA A 67 -0.85 -20.38 16.81
CA ALA A 67 -1.46 -19.07 16.98
C ALA A 67 -2.91 -19.04 16.50
N SER A 68 -3.76 -18.32 17.24
CA SER A 68 -5.15 -18.09 16.82
C SER A 68 -5.21 -17.24 15.53
N PRO A 69 -6.30 -17.36 14.72
CA PRO A 69 -6.51 -16.53 13.55
C PRO A 69 -6.38 -15.02 13.85
N ALA A 70 -6.88 -14.56 15.00
CA ALA A 70 -6.76 -13.19 15.46
C ALA A 70 -5.30 -12.74 15.58
N LYS A 71 -4.42 -13.56 16.19
CA LYS A 71 -2.99 -13.26 16.31
C LYS A 71 -2.29 -13.25 14.96
N VAL A 72 -2.63 -14.17 14.06
CA VAL A 72 -2.05 -14.21 12.72
C VAL A 72 -2.44 -12.96 11.92
N GLN A 73 -3.69 -12.51 12.01
CA GLN A 73 -4.14 -11.28 11.34
C GLN A 73 -3.42 -10.02 11.85
N LEU A 74 -2.99 -9.98 13.11
CA LEU A 74 -2.17 -8.88 13.61
C LEU A 74 -0.85 -8.71 12.84
N THR A 75 -0.34 -9.74 12.16
CA THR A 75 0.83 -9.64 11.29
C THR A 75 0.58 -8.72 10.11
N LEU A 76 -0.63 -8.74 9.54
CA LEU A 76 -1.06 -7.84 8.46
C LEU A 76 -1.30 -6.42 8.99
N SER A 77 -1.96 -6.29 10.15
CA SER A 77 -2.17 -4.99 10.79
C SER A 77 -0.84 -4.32 11.16
N ALA A 78 0.11 -5.07 11.73
CA ALA A 78 1.46 -4.59 12.03
C ALA A 78 2.21 -4.17 10.75
N TYR A 79 2.03 -4.89 9.66
CA TYR A 79 2.57 -4.51 8.35
C TYR A 79 2.05 -3.12 7.93
N LEU A 80 0.75 -2.86 8.00
CA LEU A 80 0.18 -1.56 7.64
C LEU A 80 0.68 -0.43 8.55
N ILE A 81 0.85 -0.68 9.85
CA ILE A 81 1.41 0.30 10.79
C ILE A 81 2.86 0.64 10.39
N GLY A 82 3.70 -0.37 10.18
CA GLY A 82 5.08 -0.17 9.73
C GLY A 82 5.15 0.61 8.42
N PHE A 83 4.28 0.27 7.46
CA PHE A 83 4.20 0.95 6.18
C PHE A 83 3.75 2.42 6.33
N SER A 84 2.77 2.69 7.18
CA SER A 84 2.25 4.05 7.43
C SER A 84 3.31 4.97 8.03
N ILE A 85 4.12 4.46 8.96
CA ILE A 85 5.26 5.20 9.52
C ILE A 85 6.28 5.51 8.42
N GLY A 86 6.59 4.52 7.59
CA GLY A 86 7.49 4.68 6.45
C GLY A 86 7.03 5.78 5.48
N GLN A 87 5.74 5.90 5.22
CA GLN A 87 5.18 6.95 4.34
C GLN A 87 5.49 8.37 4.82
N ILE A 88 5.56 8.58 6.12
CA ILE A 88 5.88 9.90 6.69
C ILE A 88 7.40 10.15 6.69
N VAL A 89 8.20 9.11 6.93
CA VAL A 89 9.64 9.22 7.19
C VAL A 89 10.46 9.30 5.91
N TYR A 90 10.20 8.44 4.92
CA TYR A 90 11.11 8.30 3.76
C TYR A 90 11.17 9.53 2.85
N GLY A 91 10.09 10.29 2.70
CA GLY A 91 10.08 11.50 1.91
C GLY A 91 11.14 12.51 2.42
N PRO A 92 10.91 13.10 3.61
CA PRO A 92 11.82 14.11 4.17
C PRO A 92 13.26 13.60 4.36
N VAL A 93 13.43 12.36 4.81
CA VAL A 93 14.78 11.80 5.04
C VAL A 93 15.55 11.67 3.73
N SER A 94 14.89 11.26 2.64
CA SER A 94 15.54 11.16 1.32
C SER A 94 15.78 12.53 0.67
N ASP A 95 14.99 13.54 0.99
CA ASP A 95 15.24 14.92 0.58
C ASP A 95 16.53 15.48 1.23
N ALA A 96 16.77 15.11 2.48
CA ALA A 96 17.93 15.60 3.23
C ALA A 96 19.23 14.81 2.96
N LEU A 97 19.14 13.48 2.87
CA LEU A 97 20.32 12.61 2.80
C LEU A 97 20.63 12.08 1.39
N GLY A 98 19.69 12.22 0.45
CA GLY A 98 19.81 11.72 -0.92
C GLY A 98 18.91 10.50 -1.16
N ARG A 99 18.49 10.31 -2.40
CA ARG A 99 17.55 9.22 -2.78
C ARG A 99 18.21 7.85 -2.70
N LYS A 100 19.38 7.72 -3.32
CA LYS A 100 20.09 6.44 -3.43
C LYS A 100 20.51 5.83 -2.08
N PRO A 101 21.15 6.57 -1.15
CA PRO A 101 21.54 6.00 0.15
C PRO A 101 20.34 5.48 0.94
N ILE A 102 19.25 6.25 0.94
CA ILE A 102 18.04 5.89 1.67
C ILE A 102 17.32 4.71 1.00
N LEU A 103 17.31 4.65 -0.33
CA LEU A 103 16.76 3.51 -1.07
C LEU A 103 17.48 2.21 -0.74
N VAL A 104 18.82 2.23 -0.75
CA VAL A 104 19.64 1.04 -0.42
C VAL A 104 19.44 0.62 1.03
N ALA A 105 19.41 1.58 1.97
CA ALA A 105 19.14 1.31 3.39
C ALA A 105 17.75 0.69 3.61
N ALA A 106 16.73 1.21 2.92
CA ALA A 106 15.37 0.68 2.98
C ALA A 106 15.27 -0.75 2.43
N PHE A 107 15.94 -1.04 1.31
CA PHE A 107 16.05 -2.41 0.81
C PHE A 107 16.78 -3.33 1.78
N GLY A 108 17.90 -2.87 2.39
CA GLY A 108 18.62 -3.62 3.41
C GLY A 108 17.72 -4.01 4.57
N LEU A 109 16.97 -3.05 5.09
CA LEU A 109 16.00 -3.30 6.17
C LEU A 109 14.89 -4.27 5.73
N PHE A 110 14.33 -4.09 4.52
CA PHE A 110 13.33 -4.98 3.96
C PHE A 110 13.83 -6.42 3.89
N ILE A 111 15.04 -6.64 3.37
CA ILE A 111 15.65 -7.96 3.22
C ILE A 111 15.87 -8.61 4.60
N LEU A 112 16.49 -7.89 5.53
CA LEU A 112 16.77 -8.40 6.88
C LEU A 112 15.48 -8.75 7.64
N ALA A 113 14.48 -7.88 7.58
CA ALA A 113 13.19 -8.13 8.21
C ALA A 113 12.42 -9.28 7.52
N THR A 114 12.54 -9.42 6.21
CA THR A 114 11.94 -10.53 5.45
C THR A 114 12.58 -11.88 5.83
N LEU A 115 13.90 -11.93 5.99
CA LEU A 115 14.60 -13.11 6.48
C LEU A 115 14.21 -13.42 7.94
N ALA A 116 14.02 -12.39 8.78
CA ALA A 116 13.50 -12.58 10.13
C ALA A 116 12.07 -13.15 10.12
N CYS A 117 11.21 -12.74 9.17
CA CYS A 117 9.90 -13.37 8.98
C CYS A 117 10.03 -14.85 8.62
N ALA A 118 10.93 -15.22 7.70
CA ALA A 118 11.16 -16.61 7.32
C ALA A 118 11.69 -17.46 8.51
N ALA A 119 12.50 -16.88 9.38
CA ALA A 119 13.07 -17.51 10.55
C ALA A 119 12.15 -17.50 11.79
N ALA A 120 10.94 -16.90 11.70
CA ALA A 120 10.06 -16.75 12.84
C ALA A 120 9.65 -18.09 13.45
N THR A 121 9.80 -18.21 14.78
CA THR A 121 9.43 -19.35 15.61
C THR A 121 8.22 -19.09 16.49
N SER A 122 7.79 -17.82 16.59
CA SER A 122 6.55 -17.40 17.28
C SER A 122 5.80 -16.37 16.45
N VAL A 123 4.50 -16.24 16.72
CA VAL A 123 3.67 -15.23 16.05
C VAL A 123 4.05 -13.81 16.44
N GLU A 124 4.49 -13.59 17.66
CA GLU A 124 4.96 -12.30 18.17
C GLU A 124 6.22 -11.84 17.42
N MET A 125 7.18 -12.76 17.22
CA MET A 125 8.36 -12.49 16.39
C MET A 125 7.95 -12.14 14.95
N LEU A 126 7.00 -12.87 14.39
CA LEU A 126 6.49 -12.61 13.05
C LEU A 126 5.81 -11.24 12.95
N ILE A 127 4.96 -10.86 13.93
CA ILE A 127 4.29 -9.56 14.01
C ILE A 127 5.34 -8.42 13.98
N PHE A 128 6.35 -8.51 14.82
CA PHE A 128 7.40 -7.49 14.86
C PHE A 128 8.22 -7.43 13.57
N ALA A 129 8.63 -8.58 13.05
CA ALA A 129 9.37 -8.67 11.80
C ALA A 129 8.56 -8.12 10.61
N ARG A 130 7.25 -8.35 10.57
CA ARG A 130 6.33 -7.83 9.55
C ARG A 130 6.22 -6.30 9.61
N ALA A 131 6.19 -5.69 10.80
CA ALA A 131 6.21 -4.25 10.95
C ALA A 131 7.50 -3.63 10.38
N LEU A 132 8.67 -4.22 10.70
CA LEU A 132 9.96 -3.79 10.15
C LEU A 132 10.06 -4.02 8.63
N GLN A 133 9.57 -5.16 8.14
CA GLN A 133 9.51 -5.47 6.72
C GLN A 133 8.72 -4.41 5.95
N ALA A 134 7.56 -4.03 6.47
CA ALA A 134 6.71 -3.02 5.85
C ALA A 134 7.33 -1.62 5.88
N PHE A 135 7.98 -1.25 6.99
CA PHE A 135 8.74 -0.02 7.05
C PHE A 135 9.84 -0.02 5.98
N GLY A 136 10.60 -1.11 5.83
CA GLY A 136 11.58 -1.26 4.74
C GLY A 136 10.95 -1.20 3.34
N ALA A 137 9.79 -1.83 3.11
CA ALA A 137 9.09 -1.85 1.83
C ALA A 137 8.55 -0.47 1.41
N ALA A 138 8.18 0.38 2.37
CA ALA A 138 7.67 1.72 2.10
C ALA A 138 8.69 2.61 1.38
N GLY A 139 9.99 2.46 1.70
CA GLY A 139 11.07 3.23 1.10
C GLY A 139 11.12 3.11 -0.43
N PRO A 140 11.31 1.92 -1.00
CA PRO A 140 11.30 1.71 -2.45
C PRO A 140 10.08 2.28 -3.16
N ILE A 141 8.88 2.10 -2.60
CA ILE A 141 7.62 2.56 -3.18
C ILE A 141 7.58 4.10 -3.26
N ILE A 142 7.95 4.78 -2.17
CA ILE A 142 7.93 6.23 -2.10
C ILE A 142 9.03 6.81 -3.00
N LEU A 143 10.24 6.25 -2.90
CA LEU A 143 11.38 6.72 -3.65
C LEU A 143 11.25 6.47 -5.15
N ALA A 144 10.60 5.38 -5.58
CA ALA A 144 10.30 5.16 -7.00
C ALA A 144 9.49 6.32 -7.59
N ARG A 145 8.42 6.75 -6.90
CA ARG A 145 7.60 7.89 -7.34
C ARG A 145 8.39 9.20 -7.31
N THR A 146 9.24 9.37 -6.31
CA THR A 146 10.10 10.56 -6.20
C THR A 146 11.15 10.60 -7.30
N ILE A 147 11.81 9.48 -7.59
CA ILE A 147 12.78 9.35 -8.69
C ILE A 147 12.13 9.64 -10.05
N VAL A 148 10.89 9.15 -10.29
CA VAL A 148 10.16 9.51 -11.51
C VAL A 148 9.98 11.02 -11.61
N ARG A 149 9.60 11.68 -10.52
CA ARG A 149 9.41 13.14 -10.50
C ARG A 149 10.73 13.91 -10.67
N ASP A 150 11.83 13.36 -10.15
CA ASP A 150 13.17 13.98 -10.28
C ASP A 150 13.74 13.84 -11.71
N LEU A 151 13.44 12.72 -12.41
CA LEU A 151 14.00 12.41 -13.73
C LEU A 151 13.12 12.80 -14.90
N TYR A 152 11.79 12.82 -14.74
CA TYR A 152 10.86 12.99 -15.84
C TYR A 152 9.91 14.15 -15.60
N HIS A 153 9.58 14.88 -16.67
CA HIS A 153 8.65 16.00 -16.64
C HIS A 153 7.52 15.82 -17.67
N GLY A 154 6.40 16.50 -17.45
CA GLY A 154 5.27 16.53 -18.37
C GLY A 154 4.67 15.14 -18.69
N PRO A 155 4.29 14.88 -19.97
CA PRO A 155 3.59 13.65 -20.36
C PRO A 155 4.38 12.36 -20.06
N ARG A 156 5.71 12.45 -20.03
CA ARG A 156 6.56 11.30 -19.76
C ARG A 156 6.50 10.86 -18.30
N ALA A 157 6.52 11.79 -17.35
CA ALA A 157 6.30 11.47 -15.95
C ALA A 157 4.95 10.77 -15.74
N GLY A 158 3.91 11.25 -16.43
CA GLY A 158 2.60 10.61 -16.44
C GLY A 158 2.62 9.18 -16.98
N ARG A 159 3.36 8.92 -18.06
CA ARG A 159 3.52 7.56 -18.61
C ARG A 159 4.20 6.61 -17.63
N GLU A 160 5.31 7.02 -17.02
CA GLU A 160 6.06 6.20 -16.05
C GLU A 160 5.19 5.89 -14.82
N MET A 161 4.49 6.89 -14.27
CA MET A 161 3.53 6.69 -13.18
C MET A 161 2.39 5.73 -13.55
N SER A 162 1.90 5.80 -14.79
CA SER A 162 0.86 4.90 -15.27
C SER A 162 1.36 3.45 -15.37
N MET A 163 2.58 3.24 -15.85
CA MET A 163 3.18 1.90 -15.92
C MET A 163 3.38 1.30 -14.53
N MET A 164 3.84 2.11 -13.56
CA MET A 164 3.93 1.70 -12.15
C MET A 164 2.54 1.31 -11.61
N GLY A 165 1.51 2.11 -11.90
CA GLY A 165 0.13 1.82 -11.54
C GLY A 165 -0.41 0.53 -12.17
N THR A 166 -0.06 0.23 -13.42
CA THR A 166 -0.45 -1.02 -14.09
C THR A 166 0.13 -2.24 -13.37
N ILE A 167 1.40 -2.22 -13.00
CA ILE A 167 2.03 -3.33 -12.26
C ILE A 167 1.42 -3.47 -10.87
N MET A 168 1.16 -2.36 -10.18
CA MET A 168 0.42 -2.40 -8.90
C MET A 168 -0.98 -3.02 -9.04
N GLY A 169 -1.68 -2.78 -10.15
CA GLY A 169 -3.00 -3.36 -10.42
C GLY A 169 -2.97 -4.85 -10.76
N ILE A 170 -1.89 -5.32 -11.40
CA ILE A 170 -1.71 -6.75 -11.74
C ILE A 170 -1.27 -7.56 -10.51
N THR A 171 -0.53 -6.96 -9.60
CA THR A 171 0.02 -7.64 -8.42
C THR A 171 -1.02 -8.40 -7.59
N PRO A 172 -2.17 -7.83 -7.20
CA PRO A 172 -3.19 -8.56 -6.43
C PRO A 172 -3.85 -9.71 -7.19
N ILE A 173 -3.75 -9.73 -8.52
CA ILE A 173 -4.28 -10.82 -9.34
C ILE A 173 -3.33 -12.01 -9.32
N VAL A 174 -2.03 -11.75 -9.43
CA VAL A 174 -1.00 -12.79 -9.63
C VAL A 174 -0.41 -13.27 -8.30
N ALA A 175 -0.20 -12.36 -7.35
CA ALA A 175 0.52 -12.66 -6.12
C ALA A 175 -0.14 -13.75 -5.27
N PRO A 176 -1.46 -13.76 -5.01
CA PRO A 176 -2.06 -14.83 -4.21
C PRO A 176 -1.99 -16.20 -4.88
N ILE A 177 -2.06 -16.26 -6.22
CA ILE A 177 -1.91 -17.52 -6.97
C ILE A 177 -0.49 -18.07 -6.80
N LEU A 178 0.51 -17.20 -7.00
CA LEU A 178 1.92 -17.58 -6.78
C LEU A 178 2.19 -17.95 -5.32
N GLY A 179 1.57 -17.23 -4.38
CA GLY A 179 1.63 -17.54 -2.96
C GLY A 179 1.07 -18.90 -2.63
N GLY A 180 -0.09 -19.26 -3.22
CA GLY A 180 -0.70 -20.60 -3.08
C GLY A 180 0.22 -21.70 -3.62
N VAL A 181 0.79 -21.51 -4.80
CA VAL A 181 1.75 -22.48 -5.39
C VAL A 181 2.99 -22.65 -4.50
N LEU A 182 3.59 -21.55 -4.03
CA LEU A 182 4.74 -21.61 -3.13
C LEU A 182 4.40 -22.28 -1.80
N GLN A 183 3.22 -22.01 -1.26
CA GLN A 183 2.73 -22.63 -0.02
C GLN A 183 2.62 -24.15 -0.16
N VAL A 184 1.97 -24.62 -1.24
CA VAL A 184 1.77 -26.05 -1.49
C VAL A 184 3.10 -26.77 -1.74
N ALA A 185 4.00 -26.18 -2.54
CA ALA A 185 5.25 -26.80 -2.95
C ALA A 185 6.34 -26.79 -1.86
N PHE A 186 6.46 -25.70 -1.09
CA PHE A 186 7.62 -25.45 -0.22
C PHE A 186 7.23 -24.93 1.18
N GLY A 187 5.94 -24.73 1.46
CA GLY A 187 5.44 -24.18 2.73
C GLY A 187 5.62 -22.67 2.86
N TRP A 188 5.01 -22.09 3.90
CA TRP A 188 4.87 -20.65 4.08
C TRP A 188 6.19 -19.86 4.18
N ARG A 189 7.26 -20.47 4.68
CA ARG A 189 8.58 -19.83 4.79
C ARG A 189 9.19 -19.50 3.43
N SER A 190 8.90 -20.29 2.41
CA SER A 190 9.38 -20.09 1.05
C SER A 190 8.93 -18.77 0.45
N ILE A 191 7.76 -18.29 0.82
CA ILE A 191 7.21 -17.00 0.38
C ILE A 191 8.13 -15.86 0.82
N PHE A 192 8.56 -15.87 2.07
CA PHE A 192 9.49 -14.85 2.58
C PHE A 192 10.88 -14.99 1.95
N LEU A 193 11.36 -16.21 1.72
CA LEU A 193 12.63 -16.42 1.02
C LEU A 193 12.59 -15.92 -0.42
N ALA A 194 11.50 -16.18 -1.14
CA ALA A 194 11.29 -15.67 -2.50
C ALA A 194 11.25 -14.12 -2.52
N MET A 195 10.56 -13.50 -1.55
CA MET A 195 10.54 -12.04 -1.40
C MET A 195 11.91 -11.47 -1.05
N ALA A 196 12.68 -12.13 -0.18
CA ALA A 196 14.03 -11.72 0.14
C ALA A 196 14.95 -11.80 -1.08
N ALA A 197 14.87 -12.88 -1.86
CA ALA A 197 15.62 -13.02 -3.11
C ALA A 197 15.29 -11.91 -4.11
N GLY A 198 14.00 -11.63 -4.33
CA GLY A 198 13.55 -10.49 -5.16
C GLY A 198 14.05 -9.15 -4.64
N GLY A 199 13.98 -8.94 -3.32
CA GLY A 199 14.50 -7.75 -2.65
C GLY A 199 16.01 -7.57 -2.84
N ILE A 200 16.79 -8.64 -2.75
CA ILE A 200 18.26 -8.63 -3.00
C ILE A 200 18.54 -8.23 -4.44
N VAL A 201 17.84 -8.81 -5.42
CA VAL A 201 18.02 -8.46 -6.83
C VAL A 201 17.74 -6.98 -7.07
N LEU A 202 16.60 -6.47 -6.55
CA LEU A 202 16.25 -5.05 -6.67
C LEU A 202 17.24 -4.14 -5.94
N ALA A 203 17.71 -4.53 -4.75
CA ALA A 203 18.71 -3.79 -3.99
C ALA A 203 20.05 -3.69 -4.75
N LEU A 204 20.51 -4.79 -5.35
CA LEU A 204 21.73 -4.82 -6.16
C LEU A 204 21.60 -3.93 -7.41
N ILE A 205 20.45 -3.99 -8.11
CA ILE A 205 20.20 -3.12 -9.26
C ILE A 205 20.16 -1.66 -8.80
N ALA A 206 19.48 -1.35 -7.70
CA ALA A 206 19.41 -0.01 -7.13
C ALA A 206 20.82 0.53 -6.80
N TRP A 207 21.60 -0.26 -6.09
CA TRP A 207 22.95 0.13 -5.67
C TRP A 207 23.90 0.34 -6.86
N LEU A 208 23.89 -0.60 -7.82
CA LEU A 208 24.84 -0.58 -8.93
C LEU A 208 24.44 0.35 -10.08
N ARG A 209 23.11 0.51 -10.33
CA ARG A 209 22.62 1.09 -11.59
C ARG A 209 21.81 2.37 -11.44
N VAL A 210 21.20 2.63 -10.26
CA VAL A 210 20.42 3.86 -10.05
C VAL A 210 21.37 5.00 -9.68
N PRO A 211 21.35 6.13 -10.44
CA PRO A 211 22.11 7.30 -10.06
C PRO A 211 21.48 8.00 -8.85
N GLU A 212 22.25 8.84 -8.16
CA GLU A 212 21.66 9.81 -7.23
C GLU A 212 20.86 10.86 -8.02
N THR A 213 19.59 11.00 -7.72
CA THR A 213 18.69 11.92 -8.45
C THR A 213 18.42 13.23 -7.71
N ASN A 214 18.72 13.29 -6.42
CA ASN A 214 18.56 14.51 -5.63
C ASN A 214 19.73 15.46 -5.83
N GLN A 215 19.52 16.47 -6.67
CA GLN A 215 20.52 17.52 -6.94
C GLN A 215 20.56 18.58 -5.83
N TYR A 216 19.49 18.75 -5.05
CA TYR A 216 19.33 19.80 -4.04
C TYR A 216 19.06 19.17 -2.67
N ARG A 217 20.14 18.73 -1.98
CA ARG A 217 20.03 18.22 -0.62
C ARG A 217 19.79 19.37 0.35
N ASN A 218 18.63 19.42 0.96
CA ASN A 218 18.31 20.44 1.95
C ASN A 218 17.97 19.79 3.30
N ARG A 219 18.84 19.98 4.29
CA ARG A 219 18.64 19.45 5.65
C ARG A 219 17.56 20.18 6.44
N ASP A 220 17.15 21.37 6.00
CA ASP A 220 16.09 22.15 6.66
C ASP A 220 14.70 21.49 6.49
N HIS A 221 14.54 20.59 5.52
CA HIS A 221 13.32 19.79 5.34
C HIS A 221 13.06 18.76 6.45
N LEU A 222 14.00 18.52 7.37
CA LEU A 222 13.81 17.64 8.53
C LEU A 222 13.11 18.32 9.72
N SER A 223 12.61 19.54 9.57
CA SER A 223 11.86 20.20 10.63
C SER A 223 10.51 19.51 10.85
N LEU A 224 10.42 18.71 11.92
CA LEU A 224 9.16 18.07 12.34
C LEU A 224 8.07 19.12 12.58
N ALA A 225 8.42 20.30 13.11
CA ALA A 225 7.48 21.40 13.33
C ALA A 225 6.83 21.88 12.01
N ALA A 226 7.61 22.02 10.92
CA ALA A 226 7.09 22.42 9.62
C ALA A 226 6.18 21.34 9.00
N ILE A 227 6.51 20.06 9.21
CA ILE A 227 5.68 18.93 8.77
C ILE A 227 4.35 18.93 9.52
N PHE A 228 4.37 19.06 10.85
CA PHE A 228 3.16 19.11 11.67
C PHE A 228 2.28 20.32 11.34
N GLU A 229 2.87 21.49 11.09
CA GLU A 229 2.11 22.68 10.70
C GLU A 229 1.46 22.50 9.32
N SER A 230 2.14 21.88 8.37
CA SER A 230 1.57 21.52 7.07
C SER A 230 0.40 20.56 7.22
N TYR A 231 0.50 19.53 8.07
CA TYR A 231 -0.60 18.60 8.34
C TYR A 231 -1.80 19.29 9.01
N LYS A 232 -1.56 20.19 9.95
CA LYS A 232 -2.61 20.97 10.61
C LYS A 232 -3.38 21.85 9.62
N ILE A 233 -2.68 22.50 8.69
CA ILE A 233 -3.30 23.30 7.63
C ILE A 233 -4.19 22.44 6.73
N VAL A 234 -3.67 21.29 6.29
CA VAL A 234 -4.39 20.35 5.43
C VAL A 234 -5.63 19.79 6.14
N LEU A 235 -5.52 19.41 7.42
CA LEU A 235 -6.64 18.90 8.22
C LEU A 235 -7.71 19.93 8.53
N ARG A 236 -7.43 21.24 8.47
CA ARG A 236 -8.45 22.28 8.65
C ARG A 236 -9.42 22.37 7.48
N ASN A 237 -9.04 21.91 6.30
CA ASN A 237 -9.90 21.92 5.12
C ASN A 237 -10.97 20.82 5.22
N LYS A 238 -12.24 21.25 5.19
CA LYS A 238 -13.40 20.34 5.32
C LYS A 238 -13.50 19.36 4.17
N ALA A 239 -13.21 19.79 2.95
CA ALA A 239 -13.28 18.94 1.77
C ALA A 239 -12.18 17.88 1.78
N TYR A 240 -10.95 18.25 2.15
CA TYR A 240 -9.86 17.28 2.37
C TYR A 240 -10.27 16.19 3.34
N ARG A 241 -10.80 16.57 4.52
CA ARG A 241 -11.27 15.60 5.52
C ARG A 241 -12.34 14.66 4.98
N THR A 242 -13.26 15.18 4.18
CA THR A 242 -14.33 14.38 3.58
C THR A 242 -13.76 13.33 2.61
N TYR A 243 -12.92 13.75 1.66
CA TYR A 243 -12.35 12.83 0.69
C TYR A 243 -11.35 11.86 1.33
N ALA A 244 -10.56 12.30 2.30
CA ALA A 244 -9.67 11.44 3.06
C ALA A 244 -10.44 10.38 3.88
N ALA A 245 -11.57 10.76 4.48
CA ALA A 245 -12.41 9.81 5.21
C ALA A 245 -13.11 8.82 4.27
N LEU A 246 -13.64 9.25 3.12
CA LEU A 246 -14.22 8.37 2.10
C LEU A 246 -13.19 7.34 1.61
N LEU A 247 -11.98 7.80 1.31
CA LEU A 247 -10.87 6.93 0.89
C LEU A 247 -10.51 5.93 2.00
N SER A 248 -10.37 6.40 3.25
CA SER A 248 -9.98 5.57 4.38
C SER A 248 -11.05 4.52 4.72
N LEU A 249 -12.33 4.87 4.68
CA LEU A 249 -13.43 3.92 4.88
C LEU A 249 -13.45 2.86 3.78
N SER A 250 -13.34 3.27 2.51
CA SER A 250 -13.32 2.33 1.38
C SER A 250 -12.14 1.36 1.46
N TYR A 251 -10.97 1.86 1.83
CA TYR A 251 -9.78 1.04 1.98
C TYR A 251 -9.83 0.14 3.22
N ALA A 252 -10.50 0.57 4.29
CA ALA A 252 -10.75 -0.26 5.48
C ALA A 252 -11.58 -1.50 5.13
N GLY A 253 -12.62 -1.34 4.29
CA GLY A 253 -13.41 -2.47 3.76
C GLY A 253 -12.58 -3.42 2.91
N LEU A 254 -11.78 -2.89 1.98
CA LEU A 254 -10.83 -3.68 1.20
C LEU A 254 -9.90 -4.48 2.10
N PHE A 255 -9.34 -3.84 3.11
CA PHE A 255 -8.36 -4.51 3.97
C PHE A 255 -9.00 -5.49 4.94
N ALA A 256 -10.25 -5.27 5.36
CA ALA A 256 -11.05 -6.25 6.07
C ALA A 256 -11.20 -7.54 5.25
N PHE A 257 -11.48 -7.41 3.94
CA PHE A 257 -11.49 -8.54 3.02
C PHE A 257 -10.10 -9.19 2.90
N ILE A 258 -9.05 -8.42 2.62
CA ILE A 258 -7.69 -8.94 2.48
C ILE A 258 -7.29 -9.75 3.72
N SER A 259 -7.57 -9.24 4.92
CA SER A 259 -7.12 -9.88 6.17
C SER A 259 -7.91 -11.13 6.55
N ALA A 260 -9.20 -11.21 6.22
CA ALA A 260 -10.07 -12.29 6.65
C ALA A 260 -10.38 -13.32 5.56
N SER A 261 -10.26 -12.96 4.28
CA SER A 261 -10.66 -13.81 3.15
C SER A 261 -10.00 -15.19 3.16
N SER A 262 -8.72 -15.26 3.52
CA SER A 262 -7.98 -16.52 3.57
C SER A 262 -8.60 -17.49 4.58
N PHE A 263 -8.90 -17.03 5.79
CA PHE A 263 -9.53 -17.85 6.83
C PHE A 263 -10.97 -18.23 6.47
N VAL A 264 -11.70 -17.32 5.82
CA VAL A 264 -13.08 -17.57 5.41
C VAL A 264 -13.13 -18.53 4.22
N PHE A 265 -12.37 -18.27 3.17
CA PHE A 265 -12.45 -19.08 1.94
C PHE A 265 -11.85 -20.47 2.13
N GLN A 266 -10.75 -20.59 2.85
CA GLN A 266 -10.13 -21.89 3.13
C GLN A 266 -10.82 -22.60 4.33
N GLY A 267 -11.07 -21.87 5.44
CA GLY A 267 -11.58 -22.46 6.66
C GLY A 267 -13.08 -22.73 6.67
N VAL A 268 -13.92 -21.85 6.06
CA VAL A 268 -15.38 -21.98 6.03
C VAL A 268 -15.85 -22.66 4.75
N TYR A 269 -15.30 -22.27 3.60
CA TYR A 269 -15.72 -22.81 2.29
C TYR A 269 -14.83 -23.94 1.76
N GLY A 270 -13.75 -24.30 2.47
CA GLY A 270 -12.91 -25.46 2.14
C GLY A 270 -12.10 -25.32 0.86
N LEU A 271 -11.81 -24.09 0.39
CA LEU A 271 -10.94 -23.89 -0.76
C LEU A 271 -9.50 -24.26 -0.41
N ASP A 272 -8.80 -24.88 -1.35
CA ASP A 272 -7.35 -25.00 -1.25
C ASP A 272 -6.64 -23.65 -1.52
N GLU A 273 -5.34 -23.59 -1.29
CA GLU A 273 -4.54 -22.37 -1.38
C GLU A 273 -4.50 -21.79 -2.79
N ILE A 274 -4.53 -22.64 -3.81
CA ILE A 274 -4.52 -22.23 -5.22
C ILE A 274 -5.88 -21.68 -5.61
N MET A 275 -6.97 -22.38 -5.24
CA MET A 275 -8.34 -21.93 -5.49
C MET A 275 -8.66 -20.64 -4.72
N PHE A 276 -8.14 -20.49 -3.50
CA PHE A 276 -8.17 -19.21 -2.80
C PHE A 276 -7.53 -18.11 -3.63
N GLY A 277 -6.30 -18.36 -4.12
CA GLY A 277 -5.55 -17.39 -4.94
C GLY A 277 -6.30 -16.99 -6.21
N ILE A 278 -6.92 -17.95 -6.91
CA ILE A 278 -7.73 -17.72 -8.11
C ILE A 278 -8.97 -16.87 -7.77
N THR A 279 -9.69 -17.22 -6.70
CA THR A 279 -10.89 -16.50 -6.28
C THR A 279 -10.58 -15.06 -5.88
N PHE A 280 -9.51 -14.86 -5.13
CA PHE A 280 -9.01 -13.53 -4.79
C PHE A 280 -8.60 -12.73 -6.05
N GLY A 281 -7.94 -13.40 -7.00
CA GLY A 281 -7.56 -12.82 -8.30
C GLY A 281 -8.79 -12.35 -9.10
N ILE A 282 -9.87 -13.12 -9.12
CA ILE A 282 -11.14 -12.75 -9.78
C ILE A 282 -11.72 -11.47 -9.16
N CYS A 283 -11.76 -11.38 -7.82
CA CYS A 283 -12.17 -10.15 -7.14
C CYS A 283 -11.24 -8.98 -7.51
N SER A 284 -9.93 -9.21 -7.59
CA SER A 284 -8.95 -8.18 -7.94
C SER A 284 -9.09 -7.68 -9.39
N VAL A 285 -9.51 -8.52 -10.34
CA VAL A 285 -9.87 -8.09 -11.70
C VAL A 285 -11.02 -7.09 -11.66
N SER A 286 -11.99 -7.28 -10.77
CA SER A 286 -13.11 -6.34 -10.59
C SER A 286 -12.65 -4.97 -10.08
N PHE A 287 -11.62 -4.93 -9.21
CA PHE A 287 -10.98 -3.67 -8.80
C PHE A 287 -10.35 -2.94 -9.99
N VAL A 288 -9.62 -3.65 -10.85
CA VAL A 288 -9.02 -3.06 -12.06
C VAL A 288 -10.11 -2.54 -13.00
N ALA A 289 -11.18 -3.31 -13.22
CA ALA A 289 -12.33 -2.88 -14.00
C ALA A 289 -12.96 -1.61 -13.43
N GLY A 290 -13.15 -1.55 -12.11
CA GLY A 290 -13.63 -0.36 -11.38
C GLY A 290 -12.75 0.86 -11.59
N THR A 291 -11.42 0.69 -11.55
CA THR A 291 -10.45 1.77 -11.83
C THR A 291 -10.58 2.29 -13.27
N MET A 292 -10.75 1.40 -14.25
CA MET A 292 -10.96 1.78 -15.65
C MET A 292 -12.29 2.51 -15.86
N ILE A 293 -13.38 2.03 -15.25
CA ILE A 293 -14.69 2.68 -15.27
C ILE A 293 -14.58 4.06 -14.61
N GLY A 294 -13.96 4.15 -13.44
CA GLY A 294 -13.75 5.40 -12.71
C GLY A 294 -12.97 6.43 -13.53
N THR A 295 -11.91 6.02 -14.21
CA THR A 295 -11.12 6.90 -15.08
C THR A 295 -11.95 7.46 -16.26
N ARG A 296 -12.80 6.64 -16.88
CA ARG A 296 -13.69 7.09 -17.94
C ARG A 296 -14.83 7.98 -17.44
N THR A 297 -15.36 7.66 -16.28
CA THR A 297 -16.47 8.40 -15.67
C THR A 297 -16.03 9.77 -15.18
N VAL A 298 -14.86 9.88 -14.56
CA VAL A 298 -14.35 11.15 -14.03
C VAL A 298 -14.09 12.18 -15.14
N THR A 299 -13.62 11.75 -16.30
CA THR A 299 -13.37 12.64 -17.43
C THR A 299 -14.66 13.23 -18.03
N ARG A 300 -15.81 12.52 -17.87
CA ARG A 300 -17.11 12.95 -18.41
C ARG A 300 -17.98 13.66 -17.37
N HIS A 301 -17.96 13.22 -16.11
CA HIS A 301 -18.92 13.63 -15.07
C HIS A 301 -18.26 14.22 -13.82
N GLY A 302 -16.90 14.23 -13.75
CA GLY A 302 -16.15 14.77 -12.63
C GLY A 302 -16.05 13.85 -11.41
N PHE A 303 -15.30 14.32 -10.40
CA PHE A 303 -14.98 13.52 -9.19
C PHE A 303 -16.22 13.12 -8.39
N ASP A 304 -17.15 14.08 -8.15
CA ASP A 304 -18.29 13.87 -7.25
C ASP A 304 -19.22 12.77 -7.77
N HIS A 305 -19.52 12.77 -9.07
CA HIS A 305 -20.35 11.74 -9.69
C HIS A 305 -19.67 10.37 -9.66
N THR A 306 -18.38 10.32 -9.97
CA THR A 306 -17.62 9.06 -10.00
C THR A 306 -17.49 8.44 -8.62
N ILE A 307 -17.16 9.26 -7.60
CA ILE A 307 -17.10 8.80 -6.21
C ILE A 307 -18.49 8.37 -5.75
N GLY A 308 -19.55 9.12 -6.12
CA GLY A 308 -20.94 8.77 -5.80
C GLY A 308 -21.35 7.41 -6.35
N ALA A 309 -21.05 7.14 -7.62
CA ALA A 309 -21.29 5.81 -8.22
C ALA A 309 -20.48 4.70 -7.51
N GLY A 310 -19.21 4.98 -7.18
CA GLY A 310 -18.36 4.04 -6.46
C GLY A 310 -18.86 3.70 -5.07
N VAL A 311 -19.27 4.68 -4.25
CA VAL A 311 -19.81 4.40 -2.90
C VAL A 311 -21.16 3.68 -2.95
N ASN A 312 -21.96 3.88 -4.00
CA ASN A 312 -23.15 3.05 -4.24
C ASN A 312 -22.78 1.59 -4.47
N CYS A 313 -21.77 1.32 -5.30
CA CYS A 313 -21.27 -0.05 -5.51
C CYS A 313 -20.73 -0.65 -4.20
N LEU A 314 -20.04 0.14 -3.36
CA LEU A 314 -19.59 -0.32 -2.04
C LEU A 314 -20.78 -0.71 -1.13
N ALA A 315 -21.80 0.13 -1.07
CA ALA A 315 -22.97 -0.15 -0.24
C ALA A 315 -23.76 -1.38 -0.75
N VAL A 316 -24.01 -1.45 -2.06
CA VAL A 316 -24.75 -2.57 -2.68
C VAL A 316 -23.95 -3.88 -2.56
N GLY A 317 -22.66 -3.87 -2.87
CA GLY A 317 -21.80 -5.05 -2.76
C GLY A 317 -21.65 -5.52 -1.30
N GLY A 318 -21.36 -4.57 -0.38
CA GLY A 318 -21.21 -4.88 1.04
C GLY A 318 -22.50 -5.45 1.69
N VAL A 319 -23.65 -4.80 1.46
CA VAL A 319 -24.95 -5.29 1.95
C VAL A 319 -25.35 -6.59 1.24
N GLY A 320 -25.08 -6.71 -0.06
CA GLY A 320 -25.40 -7.90 -0.85
C GLY A 320 -24.70 -9.15 -0.33
N GLN A 321 -23.39 -9.08 -0.02
CA GLN A 321 -22.69 -10.23 0.55
C GLN A 321 -23.14 -10.54 1.99
N TRP A 322 -23.50 -9.51 2.78
CA TRP A 322 -24.03 -9.70 4.12
C TRP A 322 -25.37 -10.46 4.09
N ILE A 323 -26.29 -10.07 3.21
CA ILE A 323 -27.54 -10.78 2.97
C ILE A 323 -27.28 -12.19 2.43
N GLY A 324 -26.35 -12.31 1.46
CA GLY A 324 -25.95 -13.60 0.89
C GLY A 324 -25.44 -14.59 1.95
N ALA A 325 -24.60 -14.12 2.86
CA ALA A 325 -24.08 -14.93 3.97
C ALA A 325 -25.18 -15.39 4.96
N LEU A 326 -26.25 -14.62 5.13
CA LEU A 326 -27.37 -14.97 6.00
C LEU A 326 -28.31 -15.99 5.34
N ILE A 327 -28.61 -15.83 4.03
CA ILE A 327 -29.57 -16.65 3.32
C ILE A 327 -28.94 -17.95 2.80
N TRP A 328 -27.72 -17.87 2.29
CA TRP A 328 -26.97 -18.99 1.69
C TRP A 328 -25.59 -19.14 2.30
N PRO A 329 -25.45 -19.47 3.60
CA PRO A 329 -24.18 -19.47 4.31
C PRO A 329 -23.15 -20.47 3.76
N GLN A 330 -23.59 -21.47 3.01
CA GLN A 330 -22.71 -22.47 2.38
C GLN A 330 -22.34 -22.14 0.92
N ALA A 331 -22.93 -21.10 0.33
CA ALA A 331 -22.72 -20.76 -1.06
C ALA A 331 -21.61 -19.71 -1.21
N LEU A 332 -20.41 -20.10 -1.61
CA LEU A 332 -19.29 -19.20 -1.86
C LEU A 332 -19.67 -18.05 -2.82
N LEU A 333 -20.43 -18.35 -3.87
CA LEU A 333 -20.85 -17.34 -4.87
C LEU A 333 -21.76 -16.26 -4.28
N ALA A 334 -22.49 -16.54 -3.20
CA ALA A 334 -23.30 -15.56 -2.50
C ALA A 334 -22.46 -14.45 -1.82
N ILE A 335 -21.17 -14.70 -1.64
CA ILE A 335 -20.20 -13.72 -1.15
C ILE A 335 -19.38 -13.15 -2.30
N VAL A 336 -18.82 -14.00 -3.17
CA VAL A 336 -17.88 -13.58 -4.21
C VAL A 336 -18.52 -12.63 -5.24
N LEU A 337 -19.76 -12.90 -5.66
CA LEU A 337 -20.41 -12.04 -6.66
C LEU A 337 -20.69 -10.61 -6.14
N PRO A 338 -21.28 -10.42 -4.94
CA PRO A 338 -21.40 -9.08 -4.39
C PRO A 338 -20.05 -8.44 -4.03
N GLU A 339 -19.04 -9.24 -3.63
CA GLU A 339 -17.70 -8.74 -3.38
C GLU A 339 -17.05 -8.15 -4.64
N MET A 340 -17.29 -8.75 -5.81
CA MET A 340 -16.84 -8.18 -7.10
C MET A 340 -17.45 -6.79 -7.34
N ILE A 341 -18.72 -6.58 -6.98
CA ILE A 341 -19.36 -5.26 -7.06
C ILE A 341 -18.70 -4.28 -6.07
N PHE A 342 -18.40 -4.74 -4.86
CA PHE A 342 -17.70 -3.97 -3.85
C PHE A 342 -16.31 -3.53 -4.36
N PHE A 343 -15.54 -4.43 -4.97
CA PHE A 343 -14.23 -4.14 -5.55
C PHE A 343 -14.29 -3.16 -6.73
N ILE A 344 -15.33 -3.22 -7.58
CA ILE A 344 -15.58 -2.18 -8.60
C ILE A 344 -15.73 -0.81 -7.91
N GLY A 345 -16.52 -0.75 -6.83
CA GLY A 345 -16.71 0.45 -6.05
C GLY A 345 -15.39 1.01 -5.49
N ILE A 346 -14.55 0.14 -4.91
CA ILE A 346 -13.21 0.52 -4.41
C ILE A 346 -12.36 1.09 -5.53
N GLY A 347 -12.31 0.44 -6.70
CA GLY A 347 -11.55 0.88 -7.86
C GLY A 347 -12.00 2.26 -8.37
N MET A 348 -13.29 2.58 -8.27
CA MET A 348 -13.82 3.90 -8.62
C MET A 348 -13.51 4.96 -7.55
N VAL A 349 -13.57 4.61 -6.26
CA VAL A 349 -13.44 5.59 -5.17
C VAL A 349 -11.99 5.97 -4.89
N LEU A 350 -11.09 4.98 -4.73
CA LEU A 350 -9.74 5.23 -4.20
C LEU A 350 -8.94 6.25 -5.01
N PRO A 351 -8.76 6.10 -6.35
CA PRO A 351 -7.96 7.06 -7.12
C PRO A 351 -8.61 8.45 -7.16
N GLN A 352 -9.94 8.51 -7.26
CA GLN A 352 -10.66 9.76 -7.41
C GLN A 352 -10.72 10.54 -6.09
N ALA A 353 -10.94 9.86 -4.96
CA ALA A 353 -10.93 10.50 -3.65
C ALA A 353 -9.53 11.00 -3.28
N MET A 354 -8.47 10.26 -3.65
CA MET A 354 -7.09 10.70 -3.49
C MET A 354 -6.82 11.98 -4.30
N ALA A 355 -7.19 12.01 -5.57
CA ALA A 355 -7.02 13.18 -6.43
C ALA A 355 -7.82 14.39 -5.92
N ALA A 356 -9.10 14.18 -5.55
CA ALA A 356 -9.96 15.22 -5.03
C ALA A 356 -9.47 15.80 -3.68
N ALA A 357 -8.89 14.96 -2.81
CA ALA A 357 -8.29 15.41 -1.56
C ALA A 357 -7.08 16.33 -1.78
N MET A 358 -6.27 16.07 -2.81
CA MET A 358 -5.07 16.86 -3.11
C MET A 358 -5.36 18.16 -3.86
N THR A 359 -6.48 18.27 -4.57
CA THR A 359 -6.83 19.42 -5.41
C THR A 359 -6.69 20.78 -4.70
N PRO A 360 -7.10 20.96 -3.42
CA PRO A 360 -6.97 22.25 -2.73
C PRO A 360 -5.53 22.62 -2.33
N PHE A 361 -4.55 21.72 -2.50
CA PHE A 361 -3.21 21.90 -1.97
C PHE A 361 -2.09 21.64 -2.99
N PRO A 362 -2.04 22.34 -4.13
CA PRO A 362 -1.00 22.12 -5.15
C PRO A 362 0.41 22.36 -4.60
N GLU A 363 0.60 23.38 -3.75
CA GLU A 363 1.90 23.70 -3.14
C GLU A 363 2.29 22.77 -1.99
N ARG A 364 1.33 22.00 -1.43
CA ARG A 364 1.50 21.09 -0.30
C ARG A 364 1.05 19.68 -0.65
N ALA A 365 1.06 19.32 -1.92
CA ALA A 365 0.58 18.03 -2.41
C ALA A 365 1.30 16.84 -1.76
N GLY A 366 2.58 16.98 -1.44
CA GLY A 366 3.35 15.97 -0.71
C GLY A 366 2.81 15.72 0.70
N ALA A 367 2.56 16.79 1.47
CA ALA A 367 2.01 16.67 2.83
C ALA A 367 0.57 16.12 2.79
N ALA A 368 -0.27 16.60 1.86
CA ALA A 368 -1.64 16.12 1.71
C ALA A 368 -1.67 14.62 1.33
N SER A 369 -0.82 14.19 0.40
CA SER A 369 -0.71 12.79 -0.02
C SER A 369 -0.19 11.87 1.09
N SER A 370 0.85 12.29 1.82
CA SER A 370 1.41 11.50 2.92
C SER A 370 0.40 11.32 4.05
N LEU A 371 -0.32 12.39 4.39
CA LEU A 371 -1.29 12.36 5.48
C LEU A 371 -2.50 11.47 5.14
N VAL A 372 -3.04 11.57 3.92
CA VAL A 372 -4.16 10.71 3.51
C VAL A 372 -3.73 9.24 3.41
N GLY A 373 -2.53 8.99 2.92
CA GLY A 373 -1.97 7.63 2.90
C GLY A 373 -1.77 7.05 4.30
N PHE A 374 -1.28 7.87 5.24
CA PHE A 374 -1.16 7.49 6.65
C PHE A 374 -2.53 7.16 7.26
N MET A 375 -3.52 8.04 7.09
CA MET A 375 -4.89 7.81 7.58
C MET A 375 -5.49 6.53 7.00
N GLN A 376 -5.35 6.31 5.69
CA GLN A 376 -5.81 5.12 4.99
C GLN A 376 -5.24 3.84 5.63
N MET A 377 -3.93 3.79 5.89
CA MET A 377 -3.26 2.61 6.43
C MET A 377 -3.65 2.35 7.89
N ILE A 378 -3.80 3.40 8.70
CA ILE A 378 -4.23 3.28 10.10
C ILE A 378 -5.67 2.75 10.17
N PHE A 379 -6.62 3.31 9.40
CA PHE A 379 -7.99 2.82 9.38
C PHE A 379 -8.07 1.36 8.91
N ALA A 380 -7.30 1.00 7.89
CA ALA A 380 -7.18 -0.36 7.41
C ALA A 380 -6.60 -1.32 8.46
N SER A 381 -5.55 -0.90 9.17
CA SER A 381 -4.95 -1.69 10.25
C SER A 381 -5.95 -1.96 11.38
N ILE A 382 -6.70 -0.92 11.79
CA ILE A 382 -7.74 -1.04 12.82
C ILE A 382 -8.85 -1.98 12.35
N ALA A 383 -9.34 -1.81 11.11
CA ALA A 383 -10.39 -2.67 10.54
C ALA A 383 -9.95 -4.14 10.49
N GLY A 384 -8.72 -4.40 9.99
CA GLY A 384 -8.16 -5.75 9.96
C GLY A 384 -8.01 -6.38 11.36
N ALA A 385 -7.53 -5.60 12.33
CA ALA A 385 -7.40 -6.07 13.72
C ALA A 385 -8.78 -6.39 14.34
N ILE A 386 -9.78 -5.51 14.15
CA ILE A 386 -11.13 -5.74 14.66
C ILE A 386 -11.74 -6.99 14.03
N VAL A 387 -11.70 -7.12 12.70
CA VAL A 387 -12.24 -8.29 12.01
C VAL A 387 -11.54 -9.57 12.51
N GLY A 388 -10.21 -9.49 12.71
CA GLY A 388 -9.41 -10.60 13.24
C GLY A 388 -9.87 -11.15 14.57
N LEU A 389 -10.37 -10.29 15.45
CA LEU A 389 -10.89 -10.72 16.76
C LEU A 389 -12.15 -11.62 16.65
N PHE A 390 -12.88 -11.49 15.57
CA PHE A 390 -14.16 -12.20 15.36
C PHE A 390 -14.08 -13.29 14.30
N VAL A 391 -12.96 -13.46 13.60
CA VAL A 391 -12.78 -14.52 12.60
C VAL A 391 -12.82 -15.88 13.28
N GLY A 392 -13.77 -16.70 12.84
CA GLY A 392 -13.96 -18.08 13.30
C GLY A 392 -15.17 -18.69 12.60
N GLY A 393 -15.18 -19.92 12.21
CA GLY A 393 -16.28 -20.75 11.73
C GLY A 393 -17.37 -20.19 10.80
N THR A 394 -17.42 -18.87 10.57
CA THR A 394 -18.42 -18.19 9.71
C THR A 394 -17.82 -17.04 8.90
N ALA A 395 -18.48 -16.67 7.81
CA ALA A 395 -18.10 -15.52 6.98
C ALA A 395 -18.61 -14.17 7.56
N LEU A 396 -19.47 -14.19 8.58
CA LEU A 396 -20.16 -13.00 9.10
C LEU A 396 -19.22 -11.84 9.48
N PRO A 397 -18.09 -12.04 10.15
CA PRO A 397 -17.20 -10.92 10.50
C PRO A 397 -16.67 -10.17 9.28
N LEU A 398 -16.28 -10.90 8.24
CA LEU A 398 -15.78 -10.34 6.98
C LEU A 398 -16.88 -9.52 6.29
N VAL A 399 -18.04 -10.15 6.02
CA VAL A 399 -19.13 -9.51 5.28
C VAL A 399 -19.75 -8.35 6.04
N THR A 400 -19.75 -8.39 7.38
CA THR A 400 -20.22 -7.29 8.23
C THR A 400 -19.28 -6.10 8.14
N ALA A 401 -17.98 -6.30 8.15
CA ALA A 401 -16.99 -5.22 7.99
C ALA A 401 -17.11 -4.56 6.62
N SER A 402 -17.26 -5.32 5.54
CA SER A 402 -17.48 -4.79 4.20
C SER A 402 -18.82 -4.03 4.11
N ALA A 403 -19.91 -4.56 4.67
CA ALA A 403 -21.20 -3.89 4.70
C ALA A 403 -21.14 -2.57 5.47
N LEU A 404 -20.56 -2.56 6.67
CA LEU A 404 -20.38 -1.35 7.47
C LEU A 404 -19.53 -0.30 6.75
N SER A 405 -18.43 -0.71 6.16
CA SER A 405 -17.55 0.17 5.38
C SER A 405 -18.30 0.82 4.22
N GLY A 406 -19.04 0.03 3.43
CA GLY A 406 -19.82 0.51 2.29
C GLY A 406 -20.95 1.46 2.71
N VAL A 407 -21.73 1.10 3.73
CA VAL A 407 -22.82 1.91 4.25
C VAL A 407 -22.31 3.22 4.87
N LEU A 408 -21.24 3.16 5.66
CA LEU A 408 -20.64 4.35 6.26
C LEU A 408 -20.05 5.30 5.19
N ALA A 409 -19.40 4.75 4.16
CA ALA A 409 -18.90 5.54 3.04
C ALA A 409 -20.06 6.22 2.29
N PHE A 410 -21.14 5.50 2.02
CA PHE A 410 -22.35 6.03 1.39
C PHE A 410 -23.02 7.13 2.25
N ALA A 411 -23.21 6.86 3.54
CA ALA A 411 -23.79 7.83 4.47
C ALA A 411 -22.95 9.11 4.54
N LEU A 412 -21.62 8.97 4.71
CA LEU A 412 -20.70 10.10 4.72
C LEU A 412 -20.78 10.91 3.40
N PHE A 413 -20.84 10.20 2.27
CA PHE A 413 -20.98 10.84 0.96
C PHE A 413 -22.27 11.64 0.87
N MET A 414 -23.41 11.11 1.31
CA MET A 414 -24.70 11.82 1.32
C MET A 414 -24.70 13.03 2.25
N MET A 415 -24.24 12.86 3.49
CA MET A 415 -24.21 13.93 4.51
C MET A 415 -23.31 15.11 4.11
N THR A 416 -22.27 14.88 3.33
CA THR A 416 -21.30 15.90 2.93
C THR A 416 -21.58 16.53 1.56
N ARG A 417 -22.76 16.31 0.97
CA ARG A 417 -23.14 16.79 -0.36
C ARG A 417 -22.94 18.31 -0.50
N ASN A 418 -23.40 19.09 0.48
CA ASN A 418 -23.31 20.56 0.46
C ASN A 418 -21.84 21.04 0.53
N LEU A 419 -20.99 20.36 1.30
CA LEU A 419 -19.57 20.70 1.43
C LEU A 419 -18.81 20.48 0.12
N ARG A 420 -19.19 19.44 -0.64
CA ARG A 420 -18.56 19.11 -1.92
C ARG A 420 -19.08 19.98 -3.07
N ALA A 421 -20.36 20.39 -3.00
CA ALA A 421 -20.93 21.32 -3.98
C ALA A 421 -20.24 22.70 -3.94
N ALA A 422 -19.84 23.17 -2.76
CA ALA A 422 -19.13 24.43 -2.59
C ALA A 422 -17.71 24.47 -3.19
N GLN A 423 -17.14 23.35 -3.61
CA GLN A 423 -15.85 23.30 -4.30
C GLN A 423 -15.94 23.39 -5.84
N LYS A 424 -17.15 23.40 -6.40
CA LYS A 424 -17.34 23.49 -7.85
C LYS A 424 -17.27 24.93 -8.38
N HIS A 425 -17.11 25.88 -7.48
CA HIS A 425 -16.95 27.31 -7.75
C HIS A 425 -15.62 27.82 -7.18
#